data_6ea44cdcb2600d8d8e6f528bddb2def6
#
_entry.id   6ea44cdcb2600d8d8e6f528bddb2def6
#
_cell.length_a   1.000
_cell.length_b   1.000
_cell.length_c   1.000
_cell.angle_alpha   90.00
_cell.angle_beta   90.00
_cell.angle_gamma   90.00
#
_symmetry.space_group_name_H-M   'P 1'
#
loop_
_entity.id
_entity.type
_entity.pdbx_description
1 polymer ?
#
loop_
_entity_poly.entity_id
_entity_poly.type
_entity_poly.pdbx_seq_one_letter_code
_entity_poly.pdbx_strand_id
1 'polypeptide(L)'
;MLFANKNINVSFIFILVGIVSFIFADLSISTLHPFLETSRFFGSIVDINFKNADYIVEALLNTITIAIIAIFISSILGFFFAIVFKSMIVRISLAFTRSIHELFWALIFLQIFGLNTLSALLAIIIPYSAILGKVYAEILEENDTFPDELRGKDKISYFIYTKVPDAFPHLVAYTLYRFECALRSTAILGFVGVITLGYHLSSFFNQGYYSDVWLILILFYIVIATIRYWFNKYTFIPAIIASFVYLKDWGELSIDNLIRFFTSDIVPAPFKYDYSLDKTLNWFSNLLFEEIMVGVFNTIVVTQLSLIFTAIFALLFFPIVSKKFTKIPFFGHIFLVVLRSTPEYILAYIFLQLFGPSMLPAALALMLHNGAIISFLIGNQTNEMELRVDSTKKSIELYLYEVLPRIYSQFLAFLF
;
A
#
# COMPACT_ATOMS: atom_id res chain seq x y z
N MET A 1 -9.91 -33.07 12.91
CA MET A 1 -11.36 -32.83 12.75
C MET A 1 -11.81 -31.47 13.30
N LEU A 2 -11.42 -31.04 14.51
CA LEU A 2 -11.80 -29.73 15.08
C LEU A 2 -11.36 -28.50 14.25
N PHE A 3 -10.20 -28.53 13.59
CA PHE A 3 -9.73 -27.44 12.73
C PHE A 3 -10.52 -27.32 11.41
N ALA A 4 -11.01 -28.43 10.85
CA ALA A 4 -11.81 -28.40 9.63
C ALA A 4 -13.17 -27.71 9.86
N ASN A 5 -13.81 -27.92 11.00
CA ASN A 5 -15.07 -27.26 11.33
C ASN A 5 -14.90 -25.75 11.53
N LYS A 6 -13.77 -25.29 12.11
CA LYS A 6 -13.52 -23.85 12.29
C LYS A 6 -13.36 -23.11 10.96
N ASN A 7 -12.58 -23.67 10.04
CA ASN A 7 -12.38 -23.08 8.72
C ASN A 7 -13.69 -23.04 7.90
N ILE A 8 -14.51 -24.06 7.98
CA ILE A 8 -15.82 -24.12 7.32
C ILE A 8 -16.74 -23.03 7.89
N ASN A 9 -16.81 -22.89 9.21
CA ASN A 9 -17.65 -21.88 9.85
C ASN A 9 -17.19 -20.46 9.49
N VAL A 10 -15.87 -20.19 9.50
CA VAL A 10 -15.32 -18.90 9.09
C VAL A 10 -15.69 -18.61 7.64
N SER A 11 -15.54 -19.59 6.75
CA SER A 11 -15.88 -19.42 5.34
C SER A 11 -17.36 -19.19 5.12
N PHE A 12 -18.22 -19.90 5.84
CA PHE A 12 -19.66 -19.70 5.75
C PHE A 12 -20.07 -18.30 6.21
N ILE A 13 -19.56 -17.84 7.35
CA ILE A 13 -19.81 -16.47 7.85
C ILE A 13 -19.30 -15.45 6.84
N PHE A 14 -18.10 -15.64 6.30
CA PHE A 14 -17.49 -14.77 5.31
C PHE A 14 -18.35 -14.63 4.05
N ILE A 15 -18.83 -15.75 3.50
CA ILE A 15 -19.72 -15.76 2.33
C ILE A 15 -21.03 -15.06 2.64
N LEU A 16 -21.62 -15.35 3.80
CA LEU A 16 -22.90 -14.75 4.21
C LEU A 16 -22.78 -13.22 4.36
N VAL A 17 -21.75 -12.74 5.06
CA VAL A 17 -21.50 -11.29 5.20
C VAL A 17 -21.22 -10.67 3.83
N GLY A 18 -20.55 -11.39 2.93
CA GLY A 18 -20.32 -10.94 1.58
C GLY A 18 -21.58 -10.81 0.73
N ILE A 19 -22.49 -11.75 0.83
CA ILE A 19 -23.79 -11.66 0.12
C ILE A 19 -24.57 -10.44 0.64
N VAL A 20 -24.58 -10.22 1.96
CA VAL A 20 -25.21 -9.03 2.56
C VAL A 20 -24.54 -7.77 2.03
N SER A 21 -23.19 -7.69 2.02
CA SER A 21 -22.48 -6.53 1.50
C SER A 21 -22.75 -6.27 0.03
N PHE A 22 -22.91 -7.33 -0.78
CA PHE A 22 -23.25 -7.20 -2.20
C PHE A 22 -24.61 -6.56 -2.44
N ILE A 23 -25.59 -6.79 -1.54
CA ILE A 23 -26.93 -6.16 -1.62
C ILE A 23 -26.87 -4.66 -1.36
N PHE A 24 -25.97 -4.22 -0.47
CA PHE A 24 -25.81 -2.81 -0.11
C PHE A 24 -24.76 -2.06 -0.95
N ALA A 25 -24.01 -2.78 -1.78
CA ALA A 25 -22.95 -2.19 -2.59
C ALA A 25 -23.53 -1.42 -3.79
N ASP A 26 -23.06 -0.19 -3.97
CA ASP A 26 -23.27 0.54 -5.21
C ASP A 26 -22.25 0.08 -6.26
N LEU A 27 -22.71 -0.73 -7.20
CA LEU A 27 -21.93 -1.28 -8.32
C LEU A 27 -22.32 -0.63 -9.65
N SER A 28 -22.93 0.53 -9.62
CA SER A 28 -23.38 1.24 -10.82
C SER A 28 -22.20 1.65 -11.72
N ILE A 29 -22.43 1.57 -13.02
CA ILE A 29 -21.51 2.09 -14.04
C ILE A 29 -22.18 3.34 -14.63
N SER A 30 -21.61 4.51 -14.34
CA SER A 30 -22.19 5.79 -14.73
C SER A 30 -21.59 6.41 -15.99
N THR A 31 -20.50 5.86 -16.52
CA THR A 31 -19.92 6.29 -17.81
C THR A 31 -20.79 5.86 -18.98
N LEU A 32 -20.94 6.74 -19.98
CA LEU A 32 -21.83 6.50 -21.13
C LEU A 32 -21.36 5.35 -22.01
N HIS A 33 -20.04 5.19 -22.19
CA HIS A 33 -19.44 4.21 -23.10
C HIS A 33 -18.24 3.48 -22.46
N PRO A 34 -18.43 2.71 -21.37
CA PRO A 34 -17.32 2.12 -20.60
C PRO A 34 -16.47 1.15 -21.42
N PHE A 35 -17.09 0.36 -22.30
CA PHE A 35 -16.37 -0.59 -23.17
C PHE A 35 -15.53 0.11 -24.24
N LEU A 36 -16.02 1.23 -24.78
CA LEU A 36 -15.26 2.02 -25.76
C LEU A 36 -14.04 2.66 -25.11
N GLU A 37 -14.20 3.29 -23.95
CA GLU A 37 -13.08 3.90 -23.22
C GLU A 37 -12.06 2.86 -22.77
N THR A 38 -12.52 1.71 -22.27
CA THR A 38 -11.64 0.60 -21.92
C THR A 38 -10.86 0.09 -23.15
N SER A 39 -11.52 -0.05 -24.31
CA SER A 39 -10.86 -0.46 -25.54
C SER A 39 -9.83 0.57 -26.03
N ARG A 40 -10.15 1.87 -25.95
CA ARG A 40 -9.22 2.97 -26.29
C ARG A 40 -8.02 2.98 -25.35
N PHE A 41 -8.25 2.82 -24.04
CA PHE A 41 -7.18 2.76 -23.05
C PHE A 41 -6.22 1.60 -23.31
N PHE A 42 -6.73 0.37 -23.47
CA PHE A 42 -5.86 -0.77 -23.74
C PHE A 42 -5.28 -0.77 -25.15
N GLY A 43 -5.99 -0.24 -26.14
CA GLY A 43 -5.49 -0.10 -27.51
C GLY A 43 -4.29 0.84 -27.62
N SER A 44 -4.23 1.87 -26.79
CA SER A 44 -3.15 2.86 -26.81
C SER A 44 -1.80 2.33 -26.30
N ILE A 45 -1.74 1.11 -25.72
CA ILE A 45 -0.48 0.48 -25.31
C ILE A 45 0.46 0.22 -26.50
N VAL A 46 -0.09 0.11 -27.72
CA VAL A 46 0.70 -0.13 -28.93
C VAL A 46 1.27 1.17 -29.51
N ASP A 47 0.62 2.30 -29.22
CA ASP A 47 0.96 3.63 -29.78
C ASP A 47 1.65 4.52 -28.73
N ILE A 48 2.67 4.00 -28.04
CA ILE A 48 3.39 4.77 -27.04
C ILE A 48 4.12 5.96 -27.68
N ASN A 49 3.87 7.14 -27.14
CA ASN A 49 4.38 8.40 -27.65
C ASN A 49 5.37 9.00 -26.63
N PHE A 50 6.46 9.60 -27.12
CA PHE A 50 7.53 10.17 -26.31
C PHE A 50 7.56 11.70 -26.32
N LYS A 51 6.52 12.36 -26.82
CA LYS A 51 6.49 13.85 -26.92
C LYS A 51 6.59 14.53 -25.55
N ASN A 52 6.02 13.91 -24.51
CA ASN A 52 6.00 14.42 -23.15
C ASN A 52 7.04 13.76 -22.25
N ALA A 53 8.04 13.07 -22.82
CA ALA A 53 9.02 12.28 -22.07
C ALA A 53 9.80 13.14 -21.06
N ASP A 54 10.13 14.38 -21.37
CA ASP A 54 10.88 15.28 -20.49
C ASP A 54 10.15 15.52 -19.17
N TYR A 55 8.84 15.82 -19.23
CA TYR A 55 8.00 16.01 -18.02
C TYR A 55 7.85 14.73 -17.24
N ILE A 56 7.74 13.57 -17.93
CA ILE A 56 7.59 12.26 -17.29
C ILE A 56 8.89 11.86 -16.60
N VAL A 57 10.05 12.13 -17.20
CA VAL A 57 11.37 11.85 -16.59
C VAL A 57 11.60 12.75 -15.37
N GLU A 58 11.26 14.02 -15.44
CA GLU A 58 11.34 14.92 -14.29
C GLU A 58 10.44 14.44 -13.14
N ALA A 59 9.20 14.09 -13.41
CA ALA A 59 8.28 13.54 -12.43
C ALA A 59 8.76 12.21 -11.84
N LEU A 60 9.40 11.36 -12.65
CA LEU A 60 10.04 10.13 -12.21
C LEU A 60 11.18 10.41 -11.23
N LEU A 61 12.05 11.34 -11.56
CA LEU A 61 13.16 11.76 -10.68
C LEU A 61 12.64 12.34 -9.37
N ASN A 62 11.60 13.17 -9.41
CA ASN A 62 10.94 13.70 -8.22
C ASN A 62 10.36 12.55 -7.36
N THR A 63 9.68 11.59 -7.97
CA THR A 63 9.11 10.42 -7.29
C THR A 63 10.19 9.61 -6.58
N ILE A 64 11.30 9.30 -7.26
CA ILE A 64 12.42 8.53 -6.70
C ILE A 64 13.11 9.32 -5.58
N THR A 65 13.37 10.61 -5.80
CA THR A 65 14.07 11.48 -4.85
C THR A 65 13.29 11.64 -3.55
N ILE A 66 11.98 11.92 -3.63
CA ILE A 66 11.11 12.05 -2.46
C ILE A 66 11.08 10.71 -1.69
N ALA A 67 10.96 9.58 -2.38
CA ALA A 67 10.95 8.27 -1.75
C ALA A 67 12.27 7.93 -1.04
N ILE A 68 13.42 8.24 -1.65
CA ILE A 68 14.75 8.01 -1.04
C ILE A 68 14.91 8.84 0.23
N ILE A 69 14.62 10.14 0.16
CA ILE A 69 14.76 11.03 1.32
C ILE A 69 13.79 10.62 2.42
N ALA A 70 12.53 10.36 2.07
CA ALA A 70 11.52 9.97 3.04
C ALA A 70 11.91 8.67 3.78
N ILE A 71 12.33 7.61 3.05
CA ILE A 71 12.70 6.35 3.69
C ILE A 71 14.00 6.45 4.49
N PHE A 72 14.95 7.25 4.03
CA PHE A 72 16.19 7.50 4.76
C PHE A 72 15.91 8.17 6.12
N ILE A 73 15.15 9.25 6.14
CA ILE A 73 14.77 9.93 7.38
C ILE A 73 13.91 9.01 8.25
N SER A 74 12.95 8.32 7.65
CA SER A 74 12.09 7.36 8.37
C SER A 74 12.88 6.21 9.00
N SER A 75 13.94 5.73 8.36
CA SER A 75 14.78 4.65 8.91
C SER A 75 15.57 5.10 10.14
N ILE A 76 16.07 6.34 10.14
CA ILE A 76 16.75 6.92 11.29
C ILE A 76 15.76 7.10 12.45
N LEU A 77 14.61 7.74 12.20
CA LEU A 77 13.59 7.94 13.22
C LEU A 77 13.02 6.61 13.74
N GLY A 78 12.78 5.66 12.83
CA GLY A 78 12.33 4.31 13.16
C GLY A 78 13.30 3.57 14.06
N PHE A 79 14.60 3.70 13.80
CA PHE A 79 15.62 3.09 14.66
C PHE A 79 15.61 3.71 16.08
N PHE A 80 15.47 5.03 16.20
CA PHE A 80 15.30 5.66 17.51
C PHE A 80 14.02 5.21 18.22
N PHE A 81 12.91 5.10 17.51
CA PHE A 81 11.66 4.59 18.09
C PHE A 81 11.79 3.12 18.53
N ALA A 82 12.54 2.31 17.79
CA ALA A 82 12.78 0.91 18.15
C ALA A 82 13.51 0.77 19.48
N ILE A 83 14.47 1.65 19.78
CA ILE A 83 15.21 1.65 21.05
C ILE A 83 14.26 1.92 22.24
N VAL A 84 13.30 2.84 22.06
CA VAL A 84 12.36 3.25 23.13
C VAL A 84 11.02 2.51 23.05
N PHE A 85 10.88 1.51 22.19
CA PHE A 85 9.62 0.80 21.91
C PHE A 85 9.02 0.07 23.11
N LYS A 86 9.83 -0.22 24.14
CA LYS A 86 9.34 -0.82 25.42
C LYS A 86 8.36 0.07 26.17
N SER A 87 8.39 1.39 25.95
CA SER A 87 7.45 2.34 26.52
C SER A 87 6.05 2.15 25.95
N MET A 88 5.04 1.99 26.81
CA MET A 88 3.64 1.86 26.41
C MET A 88 3.14 3.09 25.63
N ILE A 89 3.58 4.28 26.04
CA ILE A 89 3.22 5.54 25.36
C ILE A 89 3.73 5.52 23.91
N VAL A 90 5.00 5.15 23.71
CA VAL A 90 5.59 5.04 22.36
C VAL A 90 4.84 4.02 21.52
N ARG A 91 4.54 2.84 22.05
CA ARG A 91 3.80 1.79 21.35
C ARG A 91 2.42 2.27 20.89
N ILE A 92 1.68 2.95 21.76
CA ILE A 92 0.35 3.49 21.44
C ILE A 92 0.47 4.59 20.38
N SER A 93 1.40 5.53 20.54
CA SER A 93 1.63 6.62 19.59
C SER A 93 2.00 6.08 18.20
N LEU A 94 2.92 5.13 18.13
CA LEU A 94 3.30 4.51 16.86
C LEU A 94 2.16 3.68 16.25
N ALA A 95 1.36 3.00 17.07
CA ALA A 95 0.18 2.26 16.60
C ALA A 95 -0.86 3.21 16.00
N PHE A 96 -1.13 4.33 16.65
CA PHE A 96 -2.01 5.37 16.13
C PHE A 96 -1.48 5.98 14.82
N THR A 97 -0.21 6.41 14.81
CA THR A 97 0.39 7.06 13.64
C THR A 97 0.38 6.17 12.39
N ARG A 98 0.70 4.88 12.53
CA ARG A 98 0.72 3.92 11.40
C ARG A 98 -0.67 3.46 10.96
N SER A 99 -1.71 3.65 11.78
CA SER A 99 -3.08 3.32 11.39
C SER A 99 -3.69 4.33 10.43
N ILE A 100 -3.10 5.53 10.35
CA ILE A 100 -3.52 6.59 9.44
C ILE A 100 -2.71 6.46 8.16
N HIS A 101 -3.42 6.32 7.03
CA HIS A 101 -2.79 6.18 5.72
C HIS A 101 -2.07 7.47 5.31
N GLU A 102 -0.97 7.36 4.56
CA GLU A 102 -0.15 8.50 4.12
C GLU A 102 -0.93 9.58 3.35
N LEU A 103 -2.00 9.21 2.66
CA LEU A 103 -2.85 10.16 1.95
C LEU A 103 -3.52 11.16 2.92
N PHE A 104 -4.00 10.69 4.06
CA PHE A 104 -4.59 11.57 5.09
C PHE A 104 -3.55 12.50 5.70
N TRP A 105 -2.33 11.98 5.95
CA TRP A 105 -1.21 12.82 6.37
C TRP A 105 -0.89 13.88 5.33
N ALA A 106 -0.90 13.53 4.04
CA ALA A 106 -0.69 14.48 2.95
C ALA A 106 -1.74 15.60 2.95
N LEU A 107 -3.01 15.28 3.13
CA LEU A 107 -4.10 16.27 3.20
C LEU A 107 -3.94 17.20 4.41
N ILE A 108 -3.54 16.68 5.58
CA ILE A 108 -3.27 17.49 6.77
C ILE A 108 -2.11 18.45 6.51
N PHE A 109 -0.97 17.96 5.98
CA PHE A 109 0.18 18.80 5.72
C PHE A 109 -0.03 19.80 4.58
N LEU A 110 -0.86 19.44 3.60
CA LEU A 110 -1.31 20.37 2.56
C LEU A 110 -2.04 21.58 3.17
N GLN A 111 -2.88 21.37 4.19
CA GLN A 111 -3.57 22.46 4.88
C GLN A 111 -2.62 23.32 5.71
N ILE A 112 -1.57 22.74 6.29
CA ILE A 112 -0.62 23.45 7.17
C ILE A 112 0.44 24.20 6.36
N PHE A 113 1.08 23.52 5.41
CA PHE A 113 2.26 24.03 4.72
C PHE A 113 2.00 24.38 3.25
N GLY A 114 0.79 24.08 2.74
CA GLY A 114 0.48 24.23 1.33
C GLY A 114 1.05 23.11 0.46
N LEU A 115 0.89 23.27 -0.84
CA LEU A 115 1.33 22.30 -1.84
C LEU A 115 2.85 22.47 -2.10
N ASN A 116 3.66 21.75 -1.35
CA ASN A 116 5.12 21.78 -1.48
C ASN A 116 5.73 20.39 -1.20
N THR A 117 7.02 20.26 -1.47
CA THR A 117 7.76 19.01 -1.29
C THR A 117 7.86 18.61 0.19
N LEU A 118 7.91 19.57 1.11
CA LEU A 118 7.94 19.28 2.54
C LEU A 118 6.67 18.56 3.00
N SER A 119 5.50 19.02 2.54
CA SER A 119 4.21 18.34 2.83
C SER A 119 4.22 16.90 2.36
N ALA A 120 4.74 16.64 1.16
CA ALA A 120 4.89 15.31 0.61
C ALA A 120 5.86 14.43 1.43
N LEU A 121 7.00 14.96 1.80
CA LEU A 121 8.00 14.26 2.61
C LEU A 121 7.43 13.89 3.98
N LEU A 122 6.81 14.84 4.70
CA LEU A 122 6.24 14.61 6.03
C LEU A 122 5.10 13.59 5.98
N ALA A 123 4.29 13.61 4.92
CA ALA A 123 3.21 12.65 4.72
C ALA A 123 3.68 11.19 4.66
N ILE A 124 4.90 10.95 4.17
CA ILE A 124 5.51 9.62 4.14
C ILE A 124 6.36 9.38 5.39
N ILE A 125 7.20 10.33 5.80
CA ILE A 125 8.13 10.17 6.92
C ILE A 125 7.41 9.75 8.20
N ILE A 126 6.30 10.39 8.52
CA ILE A 126 5.59 10.17 9.80
C ILE A 126 5.05 8.74 9.91
N PRO A 127 4.18 8.24 9.02
CA PRO A 127 3.68 6.87 9.11
C PRO A 127 4.78 5.82 8.92
N TYR A 128 5.73 6.06 8.01
CA TYR A 128 6.82 5.10 7.76
C TYR A 128 7.79 4.99 8.93
N SER A 129 8.10 6.10 9.63
CA SER A 129 8.90 6.04 10.85
C SER A 129 8.23 5.23 11.96
N ALA A 130 6.89 5.31 12.06
CA ALA A 130 6.12 4.53 13.02
C ALA A 130 6.09 3.03 12.65
N ILE A 131 5.96 2.72 11.36
CA ILE A 131 5.99 1.33 10.87
C ILE A 131 7.39 0.73 11.08
N LEU A 132 8.44 1.45 10.66
CA LEU A 132 9.82 1.02 10.80
C LEU A 132 10.20 0.87 12.28
N GLY A 133 9.75 1.80 13.15
CA GLY A 133 10.01 1.75 14.57
C GLY A 133 9.48 0.48 15.25
N LYS A 134 8.25 0.09 14.88
CA LYS A 134 7.68 -1.17 15.37
C LYS A 134 8.46 -2.38 14.87
N VAL A 135 8.66 -2.49 13.55
CA VAL A 135 9.25 -3.69 12.97
C VAL A 135 10.74 -3.80 13.30
N TYR A 136 11.45 -2.69 13.39
CA TYR A 136 12.84 -2.70 13.87
C TYR A 136 12.95 -3.18 15.31
N ALA A 137 12.00 -2.80 16.18
CA ALA A 137 11.97 -3.30 17.55
C ALA A 137 11.75 -4.82 17.58
N GLU A 138 10.86 -5.35 16.75
CA GLU A 138 10.61 -6.79 16.62
C GLU A 138 11.85 -7.53 16.07
N ILE A 139 12.47 -7.01 15.00
CA ILE A 139 13.71 -7.58 14.46
C ILE A 139 14.83 -7.60 15.50
N LEU A 140 14.99 -6.51 16.25
CA LEU A 140 15.99 -6.45 17.32
C LEU A 140 15.67 -7.44 18.45
N GLU A 141 14.41 -7.75 18.71
CA GLU A 141 14.00 -8.69 19.76
C GLU A 141 14.17 -10.14 19.30
N GLU A 142 13.76 -10.47 18.06
CA GLU A 142 13.89 -11.81 17.48
C GLU A 142 15.33 -12.26 17.26
N ASN A 143 16.23 -11.33 16.90
CA ASN A 143 17.66 -11.63 16.68
C ASN A 143 18.49 -11.54 17.97
N ASP A 144 17.85 -11.43 19.13
CA ASP A 144 18.52 -11.42 20.44
C ASP A 144 18.75 -12.87 20.92
N THR A 145 19.74 -13.53 20.32
CA THR A 145 20.06 -14.93 20.59
C THR A 145 20.99 -15.14 21.81
N PHE A 146 21.41 -14.08 22.48
CA PHE A 146 22.35 -14.16 23.57
C PHE A 146 21.70 -14.66 24.87
N PRO A 147 22.28 -15.65 25.57
CA PRO A 147 21.79 -16.10 26.88
C PRO A 147 21.73 -14.96 27.90
N ASP A 148 20.65 -14.89 28.65
CA ASP A 148 20.45 -13.83 29.68
C ASP A 148 21.57 -13.73 30.70
N GLU A 149 22.25 -14.84 31.00
CA GLU A 149 23.39 -14.95 31.90
C GLU A 149 24.63 -14.19 31.41
N LEU A 150 24.79 -14.03 30.11
CA LEU A 150 25.90 -13.34 29.44
C LEU A 150 25.60 -11.89 29.08
N ARG A 151 24.38 -11.44 29.24
CA ARG A 151 23.96 -10.03 29.12
C ARG A 151 24.60 -9.18 30.19
N GLY A 152 25.90 -9.14 30.21
CA GLY A 152 26.76 -8.59 31.22
C GLY A 152 26.39 -7.23 31.79
N LYS A 153 27.23 -6.69 32.62
CA LYS A 153 27.02 -5.41 33.32
C LYS A 153 26.91 -4.20 32.40
N ASP A 154 27.39 -4.31 31.12
CA ASP A 154 27.37 -3.25 30.14
C ASP A 154 26.34 -3.54 29.03
N LYS A 155 25.09 -3.07 29.22
CA LYS A 155 24.00 -3.21 28.29
C LYS A 155 24.19 -2.42 26.99
N ILE A 156 24.96 -1.32 27.05
CA ILE A 156 25.19 -0.44 25.89
C ILE A 156 26.16 -1.11 24.92
N SER A 157 27.29 -1.62 25.42
CA SER A 157 28.26 -2.35 24.60
C SER A 157 27.62 -3.60 23.98
N TYR A 158 26.84 -4.35 24.74
CA TYR A 158 26.08 -5.49 24.21
C TYR A 158 25.16 -5.06 23.05
N PHE A 159 24.38 -3.99 23.24
CA PHE A 159 23.47 -3.50 22.21
C PHE A 159 24.21 -3.10 20.93
N ILE A 160 25.29 -2.31 21.04
CA ILE A 160 26.03 -1.76 19.91
C ILE A 160 26.87 -2.82 19.17
N TYR A 161 27.56 -3.68 19.91
CA TYR A 161 28.56 -4.59 19.33
C TYR A 161 28.03 -5.99 19.03
N THR A 162 26.85 -6.36 19.55
CA THR A 162 26.28 -7.68 19.30
C THR A 162 24.88 -7.56 18.68
N LYS A 163 23.93 -6.99 19.41
CA LYS A 163 22.53 -7.02 19.01
C LYS A 163 22.24 -6.26 17.70
N VAL A 164 22.79 -5.06 17.53
CA VAL A 164 22.59 -4.27 16.32
C VAL A 164 23.31 -4.88 15.11
N PRO A 165 24.58 -5.30 15.19
CA PRO A 165 25.25 -5.97 14.05
C PRO A 165 24.56 -7.24 13.59
N ASP A 166 24.08 -8.09 14.50
CA ASP A 166 23.37 -9.33 14.16
C ASP A 166 22.01 -9.04 13.48
N ALA A 167 21.28 -8.04 13.94
CA ALA A 167 20.01 -7.62 13.37
C ALA A 167 20.17 -6.80 12.07
N PHE A 168 21.33 -6.17 11.82
CA PHE A 168 21.52 -5.19 10.76
C PHE A 168 21.14 -5.67 9.35
N PRO A 169 21.48 -6.90 8.91
CA PRO A 169 21.06 -7.41 7.60
C PRO A 169 19.53 -7.44 7.44
N HIS A 170 18.82 -7.80 8.50
CA HIS A 170 17.35 -7.86 8.52
C HIS A 170 16.73 -6.46 8.52
N LEU A 171 17.32 -5.51 9.27
CA LEU A 171 16.90 -4.10 9.25
C LEU A 171 17.04 -3.51 7.84
N VAL A 172 18.17 -3.74 7.17
CA VAL A 172 18.41 -3.28 5.80
C VAL A 172 17.43 -3.93 4.81
N ALA A 173 17.23 -5.24 4.90
CA ALA A 173 16.31 -5.96 4.01
C ALA A 173 14.88 -5.41 4.13
N TYR A 174 14.42 -5.15 5.37
CA TYR A 174 13.11 -4.56 5.60
C TYR A 174 13.02 -3.10 5.12
N THR A 175 14.08 -2.31 5.31
CA THR A 175 14.14 -0.93 4.79
C THR A 175 14.03 -0.90 3.26
N LEU A 176 14.72 -1.80 2.56
CA LEU A 176 14.62 -1.92 1.10
C LEU A 176 13.20 -2.31 0.64
N TYR A 177 12.56 -3.22 1.34
CA TYR A 177 11.16 -3.53 1.09
C TYR A 177 10.25 -2.31 1.29
N ARG A 178 10.47 -1.53 2.36
CA ARG A 178 9.71 -0.30 2.61
C ARG A 178 10.03 0.81 1.63
N PHE A 179 11.21 0.84 1.07
CA PHE A 179 11.53 1.76 -0.03
C PHE A 179 10.69 1.48 -1.28
N GLU A 180 10.48 0.22 -1.65
CA GLU A 180 9.56 -0.15 -2.73
C GLU A 180 8.13 0.35 -2.44
N CYS A 181 7.66 0.21 -1.19
CA CYS A 181 6.36 0.76 -0.78
C CYS A 181 6.35 2.30 -0.86
N ALA A 182 7.41 2.98 -0.40
CA ALA A 182 7.50 4.44 -0.44
C ALA A 182 7.47 5.01 -1.88
N LEU A 183 8.06 4.31 -2.85
CA LEU A 183 7.92 4.67 -4.27
C LEU A 183 6.46 4.65 -4.75
N ARG A 184 5.68 3.70 -4.27
CA ARG A 184 4.24 3.63 -4.59
C ARG A 184 3.48 4.77 -3.91
N SER A 185 3.77 5.05 -2.65
CA SER A 185 3.16 6.15 -1.90
C SER A 185 3.48 7.52 -2.49
N THR A 186 4.71 7.75 -2.98
CA THR A 186 5.06 9.01 -3.65
C THR A 186 4.27 9.22 -4.95
N ALA A 187 3.99 8.15 -5.70
CA ALA A 187 3.12 8.27 -6.87
C ALA A 187 1.68 8.69 -6.47
N ILE A 188 1.17 8.19 -5.33
CA ILE A 188 -0.16 8.57 -4.82
C ILE A 188 -0.22 10.06 -4.44
N LEU A 189 0.85 10.64 -3.89
CA LEU A 189 0.89 12.06 -3.55
C LEU A 189 0.69 12.98 -4.77
N GLY A 190 0.94 12.48 -5.97
CA GLY A 190 0.66 13.19 -7.21
C GLY A 190 -0.82 13.52 -7.40
N PHE A 191 -1.73 12.69 -6.92
CA PHE A 191 -3.17 12.98 -6.97
C PHE A 191 -3.58 14.12 -6.02
N VAL A 192 -2.76 14.43 -5.03
CA VAL A 192 -2.95 15.59 -4.14
C VAL A 192 -2.31 16.86 -4.74
N GLY A 193 -1.60 16.74 -5.86
CA GLY A 193 -1.03 17.88 -6.60
C GLY A 193 0.50 18.00 -6.54
N VAL A 194 1.19 17.14 -5.81
CA VAL A 194 2.68 17.12 -5.82
C VAL A 194 3.17 16.61 -7.17
N ILE A 195 4.12 17.31 -7.80
CA ILE A 195 4.63 16.97 -9.14
C ILE A 195 5.45 15.68 -9.08
N THR A 196 4.75 14.57 -9.12
CA THR A 196 5.26 13.20 -9.18
C THR A 196 4.63 12.47 -10.35
N LEU A 197 5.00 11.20 -10.57
CA LEU A 197 4.40 10.38 -11.64
C LEU A 197 2.87 10.33 -11.57
N GLY A 198 2.29 10.30 -10.37
CA GLY A 198 0.83 10.29 -10.20
C GLY A 198 0.15 11.58 -10.65
N TYR A 199 0.81 12.72 -10.52
CA TYR A 199 0.28 14.00 -11.00
C TYR A 199 0.10 13.98 -12.53
N HIS A 200 1.13 13.59 -13.26
CA HIS A 200 1.05 13.49 -14.71
C HIS A 200 0.13 12.36 -15.18
N LEU A 201 0.11 11.23 -14.45
CA LEU A 201 -0.82 10.15 -14.73
C LEU A 201 -2.28 10.62 -14.65
N SER A 202 -2.63 11.35 -13.60
CA SER A 202 -3.96 11.96 -13.44
C SER A 202 -4.26 12.96 -14.54
N SER A 203 -3.32 13.85 -14.82
CA SER A 203 -3.45 14.90 -15.84
C SER A 203 -3.65 14.33 -17.24
N PHE A 204 -2.80 13.38 -17.66
CA PHE A 204 -2.90 12.76 -18.98
C PHE A 204 -4.13 11.88 -19.13
N PHE A 205 -4.54 11.19 -18.06
CA PHE A 205 -5.75 10.38 -18.11
C PHE A 205 -6.99 11.26 -18.31
N ASN A 206 -7.10 12.36 -17.56
CA ASN A 206 -8.23 13.32 -17.71
C ASN A 206 -8.29 13.98 -19.08
N GLN A 207 -7.14 14.12 -19.75
CA GLN A 207 -7.04 14.68 -21.09
C GLN A 207 -7.24 13.62 -22.21
N GLY A 208 -7.34 12.32 -21.85
CA GLY A 208 -7.46 11.23 -22.81
C GLY A 208 -6.15 10.85 -23.52
N TYR A 209 -5.00 11.30 -23.01
CA TYR A 209 -3.67 10.93 -23.55
C TYR A 209 -3.21 9.59 -23.00
N TYR A 210 -3.93 8.52 -23.37
CA TYR A 210 -3.71 7.18 -22.84
C TYR A 210 -2.34 6.58 -23.17
N SER A 211 -1.72 7.00 -24.28
CA SER A 211 -0.35 6.59 -24.63
C SER A 211 0.70 7.09 -23.62
N ASP A 212 0.54 8.33 -23.14
CA ASP A 212 1.41 8.91 -22.11
C ASP A 212 1.17 8.24 -20.74
N VAL A 213 -0.08 7.89 -20.44
CA VAL A 213 -0.42 7.09 -19.23
C VAL A 213 0.30 5.74 -19.27
N TRP A 214 0.29 5.03 -20.39
CA TRP A 214 1.02 3.77 -20.53
C TRP A 214 2.53 3.94 -20.41
N LEU A 215 3.09 5.02 -20.95
CA LEU A 215 4.51 5.32 -20.78
C LEU A 215 4.87 5.48 -19.31
N ILE A 216 4.07 6.23 -18.54
CA ILE A 216 4.25 6.39 -17.08
C ILE A 216 4.19 5.05 -16.36
N LEU A 217 3.18 4.22 -16.64
CA LEU A 217 3.02 2.92 -16.00
C LEU A 217 4.19 1.99 -16.30
N ILE A 218 4.63 1.92 -17.56
CA ILE A 218 5.78 1.09 -17.97
C ILE A 218 7.06 1.55 -17.29
N LEU A 219 7.34 2.85 -17.25
CA LEU A 219 8.50 3.39 -16.55
C LEU A 219 8.46 3.07 -15.06
N PHE A 220 7.29 3.21 -14.44
CA PHE A 220 7.09 2.86 -13.04
C PHE A 220 7.36 1.37 -12.77
N TYR A 221 6.87 0.48 -13.62
CA TYR A 221 7.15 -0.96 -13.52
C TYR A 221 8.62 -1.28 -13.71
N ILE A 222 9.30 -0.64 -14.66
CA ILE A 222 10.75 -0.82 -14.87
C ILE A 222 11.52 -0.39 -13.62
N VAL A 223 11.19 0.75 -13.04
CA VAL A 223 11.85 1.25 -11.82
C VAL A 223 11.67 0.27 -10.65
N ILE A 224 10.45 -0.22 -10.42
CA ILE A 224 10.19 -1.18 -9.34
C ILE A 224 10.88 -2.53 -9.62
N ALA A 225 10.76 -3.05 -10.84
CA ALA A 225 11.37 -4.34 -11.19
C ALA A 225 12.90 -4.34 -11.10
N THR A 226 13.51 -3.19 -11.37
CA THR A 226 14.96 -3.03 -11.38
C THR A 226 15.53 -2.48 -10.07
N ILE A 227 14.71 -2.20 -9.06
CA ILE A 227 15.11 -1.53 -7.82
C ILE A 227 16.34 -2.18 -7.15
N ARG A 228 16.42 -3.51 -7.15
CA ARG A 228 17.53 -4.27 -6.56
C ARG A 228 18.85 -4.06 -7.28
N TYR A 229 18.84 -3.64 -8.55
CA TYR A 229 20.05 -3.43 -9.35
C TYR A 229 20.61 -2.01 -9.15
N TRP A 230 19.75 -1.00 -9.11
CA TRP A 230 20.20 0.39 -9.01
C TRP A 230 20.19 0.94 -7.57
N PHE A 231 19.47 0.29 -6.63
CA PHE A 231 19.47 0.67 -5.23
C PHE A 231 20.01 -0.47 -4.36
N ASN A 232 21.32 -0.48 -4.17
CA ASN A 232 22.07 -1.51 -3.46
C ASN A 232 23.10 -0.88 -2.51
N LYS A 233 23.87 -1.70 -1.79
CA LYS A 233 24.86 -1.24 -0.79
C LYS A 233 25.92 -0.26 -1.32
N TYR A 234 26.20 -0.25 -2.62
CA TYR A 234 27.19 0.64 -3.23
C TYR A 234 26.57 1.95 -3.70
N THR A 235 25.32 1.95 -4.15
CA THR A 235 24.61 3.07 -4.71
C THR A 235 23.77 3.82 -3.67
N PHE A 236 23.54 3.21 -2.50
CA PHE A 236 22.70 3.78 -1.43
C PHE A 236 23.16 5.18 -0.99
N ILE A 237 24.43 5.33 -0.57
CA ILE A 237 24.94 6.61 -0.10
C ILE A 237 24.99 7.67 -1.24
N PRO A 238 25.53 7.36 -2.43
CA PRO A 238 25.46 8.28 -3.57
C PRO A 238 24.03 8.68 -3.93
N ALA A 239 23.07 7.76 -3.91
CA ALA A 239 21.68 8.07 -4.22
C ALA A 239 21.04 9.03 -3.20
N ILE A 240 21.32 8.86 -1.90
CA ILE A 240 20.86 9.80 -0.87
C ILE A 240 21.45 11.18 -1.10
N ILE A 241 22.77 11.28 -1.28
CA ILE A 241 23.44 12.58 -1.52
C ILE A 241 22.88 13.24 -2.78
N ALA A 242 22.76 12.50 -3.88
CA ALA A 242 22.18 13.01 -5.13
C ALA A 242 20.74 13.50 -4.93
N SER A 243 19.93 12.78 -4.14
CA SER A 243 18.56 13.17 -3.83
C SER A 243 18.49 14.47 -3.05
N PHE A 244 19.33 14.65 -2.04
CA PHE A 244 19.38 15.92 -1.29
C PHE A 244 19.89 17.10 -2.13
N VAL A 245 20.82 16.86 -3.07
CA VAL A 245 21.31 17.87 -4.01
C VAL A 245 20.27 18.23 -5.07
N TYR A 246 19.54 17.22 -5.57
CA TYR A 246 18.51 17.41 -6.58
C TYR A 246 17.31 18.19 -6.03
N LEU A 247 16.88 17.90 -4.82
CA LEU A 247 15.77 18.55 -4.16
C LEU A 247 16.19 19.87 -3.55
N LYS A 248 16.21 20.94 -4.36
CA LYS A 248 16.65 22.28 -3.92
C LYS A 248 15.57 23.03 -3.15
N ASP A 249 14.32 22.86 -3.54
CA ASP A 249 13.18 23.54 -2.93
C ASP A 249 12.38 22.59 -2.06
N TRP A 250 12.51 22.78 -0.76
CA TRP A 250 11.79 21.99 0.26
C TRP A 250 10.45 22.61 0.60
N GLY A 251 10.21 23.86 0.18
CA GLY A 251 9.10 24.67 0.64
C GLY A 251 9.39 25.37 1.99
N GLU A 252 8.54 26.31 2.33
CA GLU A 252 8.69 27.11 3.54
C GLU A 252 7.92 26.52 4.71
N LEU A 253 8.56 26.42 5.86
CA LEU A 253 7.94 26.14 7.15
C LEU A 253 7.33 27.43 7.71
N SER A 254 6.05 27.65 7.44
CA SER A 254 5.32 28.77 8.04
C SER A 254 4.82 28.40 9.44
N ILE A 255 5.44 28.96 10.47
CA ILE A 255 5.00 28.80 11.86
C ILE A 255 3.60 29.41 12.05
N ASP A 256 3.31 30.51 11.37
CA ASP A 256 2.02 31.18 11.42
C ASP A 256 0.89 30.27 10.88
N ASN A 257 1.13 29.56 9.79
CA ASN A 257 0.19 28.59 9.26
C ASN A 257 -0.03 27.42 10.23
N LEU A 258 1.03 26.95 10.89
CA LEU A 258 0.93 25.92 11.91
C LEU A 258 0.08 26.39 13.09
N ILE A 259 0.34 27.57 13.61
CA ILE A 259 -0.46 28.16 14.70
C ILE A 259 -1.92 28.34 14.25
N ARG A 260 -2.15 28.90 13.08
CA ARG A 260 -3.48 29.07 12.51
C ARG A 260 -4.23 27.76 12.38
N PHE A 261 -3.57 26.70 11.90
CA PHE A 261 -4.17 25.37 11.79
C PHE A 261 -4.68 24.86 13.14
N PHE A 262 -3.86 24.89 14.19
CA PHE A 262 -4.24 24.40 15.51
C PHE A 262 -5.19 25.33 16.28
N THR A 263 -5.17 26.64 16.04
CA THR A 263 -5.99 27.61 16.78
C THR A 263 -7.29 27.98 16.07
N SER A 264 -7.31 27.85 14.75
CA SER A 264 -8.44 28.31 13.94
C SER A 264 -8.98 27.21 13.03
N ASP A 265 -8.15 26.58 12.20
CA ASP A 265 -8.68 25.74 11.12
C ASP A 265 -9.28 24.42 11.62
N ILE A 266 -8.67 23.81 12.63
CA ILE A 266 -9.16 22.56 13.24
C ILE A 266 -10.35 22.78 14.19
N VAL A 267 -10.61 24.03 14.60
CA VAL A 267 -11.70 24.32 15.55
C VAL A 267 -13.05 24.20 14.84
N PRO A 268 -13.99 23.38 15.35
CA PRO A 268 -15.31 23.22 14.77
C PRO A 268 -16.09 24.52 14.69
N ALA A 269 -16.89 24.68 13.61
CA ALA A 269 -17.64 25.90 13.34
C ALA A 269 -18.48 26.41 14.51
N PRO A 270 -19.20 25.57 15.31
CA PRO A 270 -19.97 26.04 16.48
C PRO A 270 -19.14 26.73 17.56
N PHE A 271 -17.84 26.40 17.65
CA PHE A 271 -16.93 27.02 18.63
C PHE A 271 -16.25 28.29 18.10
N LYS A 272 -16.28 28.51 16.76
CA LYS A 272 -15.62 29.66 16.11
C LYS A 272 -16.47 30.93 16.16
N TYR A 273 -17.76 30.80 15.85
CA TYR A 273 -18.57 31.96 15.47
C TYR A 273 -19.67 32.32 16.48
N ASP A 274 -20.29 31.31 17.06
CA ASP A 274 -21.43 31.54 17.97
C ASP A 274 -21.66 30.30 18.80
N TYR A 275 -21.08 30.26 19.99
CA TYR A 275 -21.20 29.12 20.88
C TYR A 275 -22.65 29.03 21.40
N SER A 276 -23.32 27.96 21.00
CA SER A 276 -24.61 27.55 21.54
C SER A 276 -24.60 26.04 21.70
N LEU A 277 -25.08 25.57 22.86
CA LEU A 277 -25.11 24.13 23.13
C LEU A 277 -25.96 23.39 22.10
N ASP A 278 -27.09 23.94 21.71
CA ASP A 278 -28.00 23.34 20.72
C ASP A 278 -27.35 23.24 19.32
N LYS A 279 -26.65 24.30 18.89
CA LYS A 279 -25.92 24.30 17.61
C LYS A 279 -24.80 23.30 17.63
N THR A 280 -24.09 23.18 18.76
CA THR A 280 -22.98 22.21 18.92
C THR A 280 -23.50 20.79 18.90
N LEU A 281 -24.56 20.48 19.59
CA LEU A 281 -25.20 19.16 19.61
C LEU A 281 -25.71 18.77 18.23
N ASN A 282 -26.38 19.70 17.53
CA ASN A 282 -26.88 19.46 16.18
C ASN A 282 -25.72 19.22 15.18
N TRP A 283 -24.66 20.03 15.26
CA TRP A 283 -23.48 19.84 14.41
C TRP A 283 -22.84 18.48 14.67
N PHE A 284 -22.65 18.09 15.94
CA PHE A 284 -22.07 16.81 16.30
C PHE A 284 -22.98 15.64 15.89
N SER A 285 -24.31 15.78 16.06
CA SER A 285 -25.26 14.76 15.62
C SER A 285 -25.19 14.55 14.09
N ASN A 286 -25.22 15.65 13.32
CA ASN A 286 -25.15 15.58 11.86
C ASN A 286 -23.80 14.94 11.41
N LEU A 287 -22.67 15.39 11.98
CA LEU A 287 -21.36 14.82 11.69
C LEU A 287 -21.33 13.32 12.00
N LEU A 288 -21.89 12.90 13.14
CA LEU A 288 -21.87 11.51 13.57
C LEU A 288 -22.78 10.63 12.70
N PHE A 289 -24.04 11.03 12.52
CA PHE A 289 -25.04 10.15 11.90
C PHE A 289 -25.11 10.29 10.37
N GLU A 290 -24.89 11.48 9.82
CA GLU A 290 -25.01 11.70 8.37
C GLU A 290 -23.69 11.50 7.63
N GLU A 291 -22.54 11.74 8.28
CA GLU A 291 -21.23 11.60 7.62
C GLU A 291 -20.44 10.38 8.12
N ILE A 292 -20.15 10.33 9.45
CA ILE A 292 -19.24 9.29 10.00
C ILE A 292 -19.88 7.90 9.89
N MET A 293 -21.12 7.73 10.36
CA MET A 293 -21.78 6.40 10.36
C MET A 293 -22.01 5.90 8.93
N VAL A 294 -22.39 6.77 8.01
CA VAL A 294 -22.53 6.44 6.59
C VAL A 294 -21.18 6.06 5.97
N GLY A 295 -20.13 6.84 6.26
CA GLY A 295 -18.77 6.55 5.80
C GLY A 295 -18.23 5.23 6.34
N VAL A 296 -18.44 4.93 7.63
CA VAL A 296 -18.07 3.66 8.25
C VAL A 296 -18.81 2.49 7.60
N PHE A 297 -20.12 2.61 7.41
CA PHE A 297 -20.92 1.58 6.76
C PHE A 297 -20.43 1.30 5.33
N ASN A 298 -20.25 2.34 4.52
CA ASN A 298 -19.75 2.22 3.15
C ASN A 298 -18.34 1.60 3.10
N THR A 299 -17.47 1.97 4.03
CA THR A 299 -16.13 1.39 4.13
C THR A 299 -16.18 -0.10 4.44
N ILE A 300 -17.05 -0.53 5.36
CA ILE A 300 -17.23 -1.96 5.69
C ILE A 300 -17.75 -2.71 4.47
N VAL A 301 -18.75 -2.16 3.76
CA VAL A 301 -19.34 -2.79 2.56
C VAL A 301 -18.28 -2.96 1.48
N VAL A 302 -17.53 -1.90 1.14
CA VAL A 302 -16.47 -1.95 0.11
C VAL A 302 -15.36 -2.93 0.51
N THR A 303 -14.93 -2.90 1.77
CA THR A 303 -13.86 -3.78 2.27
C THR A 303 -14.29 -5.25 2.15
N GLN A 304 -15.49 -5.58 2.60
CA GLN A 304 -15.99 -6.94 2.55
C GLN A 304 -16.19 -7.43 1.11
N LEU A 305 -16.72 -6.57 0.24
CA LEU A 305 -16.85 -6.87 -1.19
C LEU A 305 -15.50 -7.12 -1.85
N SER A 306 -14.53 -6.25 -1.56
CA SER A 306 -13.16 -6.37 -2.06
C SER A 306 -12.49 -7.67 -1.60
N LEU A 307 -12.69 -8.08 -0.35
CA LEU A 307 -12.16 -9.35 0.18
C LEU A 307 -12.75 -10.56 -0.56
N ILE A 308 -14.05 -10.56 -0.86
CA ILE A 308 -14.67 -11.65 -1.62
C ILE A 308 -14.11 -11.70 -3.04
N PHE A 309 -14.06 -10.56 -3.72
CA PHE A 309 -13.49 -10.51 -5.06
C PHE A 309 -12.01 -10.93 -5.07
N THR A 310 -11.24 -10.51 -4.06
CA THR A 310 -9.86 -10.95 -3.84
C THR A 310 -9.75 -12.46 -3.66
N ALA A 311 -10.64 -13.05 -2.84
CA ALA A 311 -10.66 -14.48 -2.61
C ALA A 311 -10.95 -15.27 -3.91
N ILE A 312 -11.96 -14.84 -4.66
CA ILE A 312 -12.31 -15.43 -5.95
C ILE A 312 -11.16 -15.33 -6.92
N PHE A 313 -10.59 -14.12 -7.07
CA PHE A 313 -9.44 -13.89 -7.96
C PHE A 313 -8.25 -14.77 -7.56
N ALA A 314 -7.90 -14.81 -6.29
CA ALA A 314 -6.76 -15.58 -5.81
C ALA A 314 -6.91 -17.08 -6.10
N LEU A 315 -8.09 -17.65 -5.85
CA LEU A 315 -8.38 -19.04 -6.13
C LEU A 315 -8.38 -19.36 -7.65
N LEU A 316 -8.83 -18.44 -8.48
CA LEU A 316 -8.83 -18.63 -9.94
C LEU A 316 -7.43 -18.51 -10.55
N PHE A 317 -6.58 -17.62 -10.02
CA PHE A 317 -5.33 -17.26 -10.69
C PHE A 317 -4.06 -17.85 -10.06
N PHE A 318 -4.06 -18.40 -8.83
CA PHE A 318 -2.85 -19.05 -8.30
C PHE A 318 -2.34 -20.21 -9.19
N PRO A 319 -3.20 -20.99 -9.91
CA PRO A 319 -2.69 -22.08 -10.73
C PRO A 319 -1.79 -21.64 -11.90
N ILE A 320 -1.94 -20.39 -12.40
CA ILE A 320 -1.12 -19.90 -13.52
C ILE A 320 0.36 -19.72 -13.15
N VAL A 321 0.68 -19.65 -11.86
CA VAL A 321 2.05 -19.51 -11.34
C VAL A 321 2.64 -20.86 -10.93
N SER A 322 1.77 -21.86 -10.69
CA SER A 322 2.22 -23.17 -10.23
C SER A 322 2.64 -24.07 -11.38
N LYS A 323 3.87 -24.63 -11.30
CA LYS A 323 4.41 -25.62 -12.24
C LYS A 323 3.58 -26.93 -12.27
N LYS A 324 2.71 -27.15 -11.28
CA LYS A 324 1.85 -28.34 -11.21
C LYS A 324 0.62 -28.22 -12.12
N PHE A 325 0.21 -27.01 -12.46
CA PHE A 325 -0.96 -26.73 -13.28
C PHE A 325 -0.61 -26.20 -14.66
N THR A 326 0.50 -25.46 -14.79
CA THR A 326 0.92 -24.88 -16.09
C THR A 326 2.33 -25.29 -16.47
N LYS A 327 2.54 -25.52 -17.77
CA LYS A 327 3.87 -25.83 -18.31
C LYS A 327 4.80 -24.60 -18.39
N ILE A 328 4.21 -23.41 -18.52
CA ILE A 328 4.93 -22.14 -18.68
C ILE A 328 4.43 -21.14 -17.64
N PRO A 329 4.88 -21.28 -16.36
CA PRO A 329 4.45 -20.36 -15.30
C PRO A 329 4.99 -18.94 -15.46
N PHE A 330 5.97 -18.72 -16.36
CA PHE A 330 6.63 -17.44 -16.57
C PHE A 330 5.63 -16.30 -16.91
N PHE A 331 4.71 -16.52 -17.82
CA PHE A 331 3.70 -15.51 -18.17
C PHE A 331 2.75 -15.22 -17.01
N GLY A 332 2.37 -16.25 -16.24
CA GLY A 332 1.57 -16.07 -15.04
C GLY A 332 2.31 -15.26 -13.97
N HIS A 333 3.61 -15.51 -13.80
CA HIS A 333 4.45 -14.71 -12.89
C HIS A 333 4.49 -13.23 -13.32
N ILE A 334 4.76 -12.94 -14.60
CA ILE A 334 4.79 -11.56 -15.10
C ILE A 334 3.44 -10.89 -14.87
N PHE A 335 2.34 -11.54 -15.23
CA PHE A 335 0.99 -11.00 -15.06
C PHE A 335 0.70 -10.63 -13.61
N LEU A 336 0.92 -11.55 -12.68
CA LEU A 336 0.70 -11.27 -11.25
C LEU A 336 1.69 -10.25 -10.68
N VAL A 337 2.93 -10.23 -11.16
CA VAL A 337 3.91 -9.22 -10.75
C VAL A 337 3.48 -7.82 -11.17
N VAL A 338 3.01 -7.64 -12.40
CA VAL A 338 2.49 -6.35 -12.87
C VAL A 338 1.31 -5.91 -12.01
N LEU A 339 0.32 -6.77 -11.80
CA LEU A 339 -0.88 -6.42 -11.02
C LEU A 339 -0.53 -6.04 -9.57
N ARG A 340 0.31 -6.82 -8.88
CA ARG A 340 0.70 -6.54 -7.49
C ARG A 340 1.64 -5.33 -7.36
N SER A 341 2.38 -5.00 -8.42
CA SER A 341 3.29 -3.84 -8.42
C SER A 341 2.55 -2.54 -8.72
N THR A 342 1.37 -2.63 -9.36
CA THR A 342 0.52 -1.44 -9.56
C THR A 342 -0.11 -1.06 -8.23
N PRO A 343 0.12 0.18 -7.75
CA PRO A 343 -0.56 0.67 -6.57
C PRO A 343 -2.08 0.58 -6.72
N GLU A 344 -2.76 0.15 -5.67
CA GLU A 344 -4.23 0.02 -5.65
C GLU A 344 -4.94 1.34 -5.97
N TYR A 345 -4.38 2.47 -5.58
CA TYR A 345 -4.92 3.79 -5.88
C TYR A 345 -4.86 4.13 -7.37
N ILE A 346 -3.78 3.74 -8.05
CA ILE A 346 -3.66 3.92 -9.51
C ILE A 346 -4.71 3.07 -10.22
N LEU A 347 -4.89 1.81 -9.81
CA LEU A 347 -5.93 0.94 -10.33
C LEU A 347 -7.33 1.51 -10.06
N ALA A 348 -7.57 1.97 -8.82
CA ALA A 348 -8.85 2.57 -8.44
C ALA A 348 -9.14 3.82 -9.28
N TYR A 349 -8.14 4.66 -9.53
CA TYR A 349 -8.28 5.84 -10.37
C TYR A 349 -8.60 5.48 -11.82
N ILE A 350 -7.88 4.52 -12.41
CA ILE A 350 -8.14 4.03 -13.76
C ILE A 350 -9.57 3.50 -13.88
N PHE A 351 -10.01 2.66 -12.94
CA PHE A 351 -11.37 2.13 -12.94
C PHE A 351 -12.43 3.20 -12.66
N LEU A 352 -12.12 4.19 -11.83
CA LEU A 352 -13.00 5.33 -11.60
C LEU A 352 -13.26 6.11 -12.89
N GLN A 353 -12.23 6.31 -13.69
CA GLN A 353 -12.36 7.00 -14.98
C GLN A 353 -13.09 6.15 -16.03
N LEU A 354 -12.90 4.83 -16.01
CA LEU A 354 -13.52 3.92 -16.97
C LEU A 354 -14.99 3.62 -16.64
N PHE A 355 -15.34 3.47 -15.36
CA PHE A 355 -16.67 3.03 -14.92
C PHE A 355 -17.49 4.12 -14.24
N GLY A 356 -16.86 5.20 -13.80
CA GLY A 356 -17.48 6.29 -13.04
C GLY A 356 -17.49 6.08 -11.52
N PRO A 357 -17.98 7.08 -10.77
CA PRO A 357 -17.94 7.07 -9.32
C PRO A 357 -18.97 6.07 -8.75
N SER A 358 -18.47 4.99 -8.15
CA SER A 358 -19.23 3.99 -7.40
C SER A 358 -18.27 3.18 -6.50
N MET A 359 -18.77 2.18 -5.79
CA MET A 359 -17.93 1.25 -5.02
C MET A 359 -17.16 0.25 -5.92
N LEU A 360 -17.62 0.05 -7.16
CA LEU A 360 -17.05 -0.91 -8.09
C LEU A 360 -15.56 -0.67 -8.41
N PRO A 361 -15.11 0.55 -8.76
CA PRO A 361 -13.70 0.86 -9.01
C PRO A 361 -12.77 0.46 -7.87
N ALA A 362 -13.13 0.80 -6.64
CA ALA A 362 -12.33 0.48 -5.46
C ALA A 362 -12.29 -1.04 -5.22
N ALA A 363 -13.42 -1.73 -5.33
CA ALA A 363 -13.49 -3.18 -5.16
C ALA A 363 -12.65 -3.92 -6.21
N LEU A 364 -12.67 -3.51 -7.47
CA LEU A 364 -11.87 -4.10 -8.55
C LEU A 364 -10.37 -3.82 -8.37
N ALA A 365 -10.01 -2.61 -7.96
CA ALA A 365 -8.61 -2.26 -7.70
C ALA A 365 -8.00 -3.13 -6.59
N LEU A 366 -8.69 -3.24 -5.46
CA LEU A 366 -8.27 -4.07 -4.34
C LEU A 366 -8.28 -5.57 -4.69
N MET A 367 -9.26 -6.02 -5.47
CA MET A 367 -9.31 -7.40 -6.00
C MET A 367 -8.05 -7.73 -6.79
N LEU A 368 -7.69 -6.90 -7.75
CA LEU A 368 -6.54 -7.14 -8.62
C LEU A 368 -5.23 -7.07 -7.85
N HIS A 369 -5.05 -6.04 -7.03
CA HIS A 369 -3.82 -5.84 -6.28
C HIS A 369 -3.60 -6.95 -5.23
N ASN A 370 -4.53 -7.11 -4.29
CA ASN A 370 -4.41 -8.09 -3.21
C ASN A 370 -4.56 -9.54 -3.73
N GLY A 371 -5.46 -9.75 -4.69
CA GLY A 371 -5.65 -11.05 -5.32
C GLY A 371 -4.40 -11.53 -6.04
N ALA A 372 -3.65 -10.64 -6.70
CA ALA A 372 -2.38 -10.97 -7.31
C ALA A 372 -1.31 -11.33 -6.28
N ILE A 373 -1.25 -10.63 -5.14
CA ILE A 373 -0.32 -10.95 -4.04
C ILE A 373 -0.62 -12.35 -3.51
N ILE A 374 -1.88 -12.63 -3.15
CA ILE A 374 -2.28 -13.93 -2.59
C ILE A 374 -2.08 -15.05 -3.61
N SER A 375 -2.48 -14.84 -4.88
CA SER A 375 -2.26 -15.81 -5.96
C SER A 375 -0.78 -16.17 -6.11
N PHE A 376 0.10 -15.19 -6.06
CA PHE A 376 1.53 -15.38 -6.20
C PHE A 376 2.12 -16.17 -5.01
N LEU A 377 1.73 -15.83 -3.78
CA LEU A 377 2.19 -16.53 -2.58
C LEU A 377 1.74 -18.00 -2.58
N ILE A 378 0.47 -18.24 -2.82
CA ILE A 378 -0.12 -19.60 -2.84
C ILE A 378 0.44 -20.42 -4.01
N GLY A 379 0.59 -19.81 -5.20
CA GLY A 379 1.14 -20.48 -6.37
C GLY A 379 2.59 -20.96 -6.14
N ASN A 380 3.42 -20.14 -5.51
CA ASN A 380 4.79 -20.54 -5.14
C ASN A 380 4.79 -21.64 -4.08
N GLN A 381 3.97 -21.52 -3.04
CA GLN A 381 3.84 -22.55 -2.01
C GLN A 381 3.35 -23.89 -2.59
N THR A 382 2.42 -23.86 -3.54
CA THR A 382 1.97 -25.06 -4.25
C THR A 382 3.12 -25.73 -5.01
N ASN A 383 4.14 -24.99 -5.48
CA ASN A 383 5.31 -25.56 -6.14
C ASN A 383 6.16 -26.40 -5.20
N GLU A 384 6.28 -26.02 -3.94
CA GLU A 384 7.06 -26.71 -2.90
C GLU A 384 6.34 -27.93 -2.33
N MET A 385 5.02 -28.05 -2.57
CA MET A 385 4.21 -29.13 -2.04
C MET A 385 4.53 -30.47 -2.73
N GLU A 386 4.76 -31.54 -1.97
CA GLU A 386 4.87 -32.90 -2.49
C GLU A 386 3.49 -33.47 -2.78
N LEU A 387 3.28 -33.94 -4.03
CA LEU A 387 2.05 -34.61 -4.43
C LEU A 387 2.06 -36.06 -3.93
N ARG A 388 0.88 -36.62 -3.72
CA ARG A 388 0.73 -38.05 -3.37
C ARG A 388 1.19 -38.93 -4.53
N VAL A 389 1.67 -40.12 -4.23
CA VAL A 389 2.14 -41.08 -5.24
C VAL A 389 0.98 -41.52 -6.16
N ASP A 390 -0.25 -41.56 -5.63
CA ASP A 390 -1.50 -41.91 -6.32
C ASP A 390 -2.21 -40.68 -6.91
N SER A 391 -1.53 -39.51 -6.95
CA SER A 391 -2.10 -38.26 -7.42
C SER A 391 -2.57 -38.35 -8.87
N THR A 392 -3.76 -37.82 -9.13
CA THR A 392 -4.32 -37.74 -10.48
C THR A 392 -3.56 -36.77 -11.35
N LYS A 393 -3.44 -37.06 -12.64
CA LYS A 393 -2.85 -36.13 -13.63
C LYS A 393 -3.85 -35.12 -14.18
N LYS A 394 -5.13 -35.24 -13.85
CA LYS A 394 -6.17 -34.30 -14.29
C LYS A 394 -6.13 -33.03 -13.46
N SER A 395 -5.93 -31.89 -14.10
CA SER A 395 -5.71 -30.60 -13.43
C SER A 395 -6.84 -30.20 -12.47
N ILE A 396 -8.11 -30.43 -12.82
CA ILE A 396 -9.27 -30.08 -11.97
C ILE A 396 -9.33 -30.98 -10.73
N GLU A 397 -9.12 -32.28 -10.89
CA GLU A 397 -9.12 -33.23 -9.78
C GLU A 397 -7.95 -32.95 -8.84
N LEU A 398 -6.77 -32.68 -9.38
CA LEU A 398 -5.58 -32.27 -8.63
C LEU A 398 -5.86 -30.99 -7.83
N TYR A 399 -6.51 -30.00 -8.45
CA TYR A 399 -6.88 -28.74 -7.81
C TYR A 399 -7.83 -28.98 -6.64
N LEU A 400 -8.97 -29.65 -6.87
CA LEU A 400 -10.05 -29.76 -5.90
C LEU A 400 -9.76 -30.74 -4.76
N TYR A 401 -9.13 -31.89 -5.07
CA TYR A 401 -9.00 -32.98 -4.09
C TYR A 401 -7.63 -33.05 -3.41
N GLU A 402 -6.61 -32.45 -4.00
CA GLU A 402 -5.29 -32.53 -3.41
C GLU A 402 -4.70 -31.18 -2.99
N VAL A 403 -4.71 -30.19 -3.89
CA VAL A 403 -4.05 -28.91 -3.63
C VAL A 403 -4.91 -28.02 -2.75
N LEU A 404 -6.16 -27.74 -3.14
CA LEU A 404 -7.03 -26.83 -2.42
C LEU A 404 -7.23 -27.20 -0.93
N PRO A 405 -7.49 -28.45 -0.54
CA PRO A 405 -7.66 -28.79 0.86
C PRO A 405 -6.41 -28.54 1.72
N ARG A 406 -5.22 -28.64 1.12
CA ARG A 406 -3.95 -28.46 1.83
C ARG A 406 -3.56 -26.99 1.99
N ILE A 407 -3.88 -26.16 1.00
CA ILE A 407 -3.56 -24.74 1.03
C ILE A 407 -4.64 -23.89 1.72
N TYR A 408 -5.83 -24.45 1.95
CA TYR A 408 -7.02 -23.71 2.33
C TYR A 408 -6.87 -22.90 3.64
N SER A 409 -6.26 -23.49 4.66
CA SER A 409 -6.02 -22.79 5.93
C SER A 409 -5.05 -21.62 5.78
N GLN A 410 -4.03 -21.78 4.93
CA GLN A 410 -3.06 -20.71 4.65
C GLN A 410 -3.66 -19.64 3.74
N PHE A 411 -4.47 -20.04 2.77
CA PHE A 411 -5.26 -19.11 1.96
C PHE A 411 -6.14 -18.22 2.85
N LEU A 412 -6.87 -18.78 3.82
CA LEU A 412 -7.63 -17.98 4.77
C LEU A 412 -6.75 -17.06 5.62
N ALA A 413 -5.56 -17.54 6.04
CA ALA A 413 -4.62 -16.74 6.81
C ALA A 413 -4.02 -15.57 6.01
N PHE A 414 -3.89 -15.69 4.68
CA PHE A 414 -3.47 -14.59 3.82
C PHE A 414 -4.62 -13.64 3.47
N LEU A 415 -5.86 -14.11 3.51
CA LEU A 415 -7.03 -13.31 3.20
C LEU A 415 -7.43 -12.39 4.37
N PHE A 416 -7.29 -12.87 5.59
CA PHE A 416 -7.64 -12.16 6.83
C PHE A 416 -6.40 -11.71 7.63
#